data_2e90ca7da2c4c3966bfa2037f4573e94
#
_entry.id   2e90ca7da2c4c3966bfa2037f4573e94
#
_cell.length_a   1.000
_cell.length_b   1.000
_cell.length_c   1.000
_cell.angle_alpha   90.00
_cell.angle_beta   90.00
_cell.angle_gamma   90.00
#
_symmetry.space_group_name_H-M   'P 1'
#
loop_
_entity.id
_entity.type
_entity.pdbx_description
1 polymer ?
#
loop_
_entity_poly.entity_id
_entity_poly.type
_entity_poly.pdbx_seq_one_letter_code
_entity_poly.pdbx_strand_id
1 'polypeptide(L)'
;MAPAGSAVSGLIRGTLQRQWPWLAALGGGYLLLESVHGPLSSLLSLTAAGAGLLLLGGRQKSPVQQKPRSTAAWLERCEQVLASFDRLSGALDQAPDRFKQDQQLRHEQLDRLQQRSLDPHLSLALVGTDPWTEAEQGALLAHCPSVRPLRLHRSPPLPVATDLWHWPEAFRYCDLVVYKVSLPLKAVDLRWLEALPEQQGLCLLVERPEVADWRLSLEQLQQQLPERLRQHCLPWNPAHAEQLASDLLPLAKVIAELGPQASERNQQRCLEDLHASWQLELEQLRRQHWQMLVQRTQWSVAAGVVVAPLPSLDLVVLAAANGLMLQEMARLWDCPWSLEQLQAAAAQLAKAALSLGVIEWSSQALGSLIKLHGATWLVGGAMQALSAAYLTRVVGRAMADYMALAAGVPEQELEALLQRQAPLLVARAAEEERLDWAQFLQTARSWLQAQSALQA
;
A
#
# COMPACT_ATOMS: atom_id res chain seq x y z
N MET A 1 -30.39 -40.18 43.53
CA MET A 1 -30.75 -40.06 42.11
C MET A 1 -31.43 -38.70 41.88
N ALA A 2 -30.74 -37.74 41.33
CA ALA A 2 -31.32 -36.44 40.95
C ALA A 2 -30.77 -36.12 39.55
N PRO A 3 -31.57 -35.55 38.60
CA PRO A 3 -31.26 -35.56 37.17
C PRO A 3 -30.40 -34.37 36.78
N ALA A 4 -29.36 -34.66 36.04
CA ALA A 4 -28.50 -33.69 35.36
C ALA A 4 -29.19 -33.19 34.08
N GLY A 5 -30.06 -32.18 34.20
CA GLY A 5 -30.82 -31.68 33.06
C GLY A 5 -30.88 -30.14 32.88
N SER A 6 -30.37 -29.37 33.84
CA SER A 6 -30.61 -27.93 33.88
C SER A 6 -29.45 -27.00 33.51
N ALA A 7 -28.25 -27.52 33.25
CA ALA A 7 -27.07 -26.71 32.97
C ALA A 7 -26.84 -26.38 31.47
N VAL A 8 -27.39 -27.17 30.56
CA VAL A 8 -27.17 -26.98 29.10
C VAL A 8 -28.13 -25.95 28.48
N SER A 9 -29.33 -25.81 29.05
CA SER A 9 -30.35 -24.85 28.58
C SER A 9 -30.06 -23.39 28.92
N GLY A 10 -29.21 -23.12 29.90
CA GLY A 10 -28.80 -21.76 30.28
C GLY A 10 -27.73 -21.14 29.35
N LEU A 11 -26.82 -21.96 28.85
CA LEU A 11 -25.73 -21.50 27.96
C LEU A 11 -26.22 -21.16 26.56
N ILE A 12 -27.21 -21.89 26.04
CA ILE A 12 -27.79 -21.66 24.69
C ILE A 12 -28.66 -20.40 24.68
N ARG A 13 -29.34 -20.07 25.79
CA ARG A 13 -30.14 -18.83 25.90
C ARG A 13 -29.29 -17.56 26.00
N GLY A 14 -28.13 -17.61 26.64
CA GLY A 14 -27.24 -16.45 26.82
C GLY A 14 -26.56 -16.01 25.50
N THR A 15 -26.20 -16.95 24.65
CA THR A 15 -25.57 -16.67 23.34
C THR A 15 -26.58 -16.19 22.30
N LEU A 16 -27.79 -16.72 22.30
CA LEU A 16 -28.87 -16.29 21.40
C LEU A 16 -29.38 -14.87 21.76
N GLN A 17 -29.45 -14.51 23.03
CA GLN A 17 -29.94 -13.20 23.45
C GLN A 17 -28.92 -12.06 23.15
N ARG A 18 -27.63 -12.39 23.07
CA ARG A 18 -26.57 -11.44 22.69
C ARG A 18 -26.46 -11.22 21.16
N GLN A 19 -26.96 -12.17 20.37
CA GLN A 19 -26.92 -12.10 18.90
C GLN A 19 -28.26 -11.68 18.29
N TRP A 20 -29.34 -11.61 19.09
CA TRP A 20 -30.69 -11.25 18.63
C TRP A 20 -30.79 -9.90 17.91
N PRO A 21 -30.11 -8.81 18.34
CA PRO A 21 -30.15 -7.56 17.58
C PRO A 21 -29.57 -7.68 16.16
N TRP A 22 -28.58 -8.55 15.98
CA TRP A 22 -27.93 -8.78 14.69
C TRP A 22 -28.76 -9.66 13.76
N LEU A 23 -29.43 -10.66 14.30
CA LEU A 23 -30.34 -11.51 13.55
C LEU A 23 -31.61 -10.74 13.15
N ALA A 24 -32.10 -9.83 14.02
CA ALA A 24 -33.21 -8.95 13.71
C ALA A 24 -32.84 -7.89 12.64
N ALA A 25 -31.61 -7.36 12.68
CA ALA A 25 -31.12 -6.42 11.66
C ALA A 25 -30.90 -7.10 10.29
N LEU A 26 -30.40 -8.34 10.28
CA LEU A 26 -30.26 -9.14 9.06
C LEU A 26 -31.61 -9.62 8.52
N GLY A 27 -32.50 -10.09 9.37
CA GLY A 27 -33.85 -10.54 8.98
C GLY A 27 -34.74 -9.36 8.56
N GLY A 28 -34.68 -8.22 9.25
CA GLY A 28 -35.41 -7.01 8.89
C GLY A 28 -34.90 -6.39 7.60
N GLY A 29 -33.57 -6.41 7.38
CA GLY A 29 -32.96 -6.00 6.10
C GLY A 29 -33.38 -6.89 4.93
N TYR A 30 -33.47 -8.20 5.13
CA TYR A 30 -33.92 -9.15 4.11
C TYR A 30 -35.40 -8.97 3.74
N LEU A 31 -36.27 -8.78 4.73
CA LEU A 31 -37.71 -8.56 4.49
C LEU A 31 -38.00 -7.20 3.83
N LEU A 32 -37.21 -6.16 4.09
CA LEU A 32 -37.30 -4.88 3.38
C LEU A 32 -36.83 -4.98 1.93
N LEU A 33 -35.85 -5.87 1.64
CA LEU A 33 -35.36 -6.14 0.29
C LEU A 33 -36.37 -6.91 -0.57
N GLU A 34 -37.17 -7.79 0.02
CA GLU A 34 -38.17 -8.60 -0.70
C GLU A 34 -39.40 -7.77 -1.13
N SER A 35 -39.66 -6.63 -0.47
CA SER A 35 -40.78 -5.75 -0.78
C SER A 35 -40.56 -4.80 -1.96
N VAL A 36 -39.33 -4.68 -2.47
CA VAL A 36 -39.00 -3.79 -3.60
C VAL A 36 -38.57 -4.60 -4.83
N HIS A 37 -39.52 -5.08 -5.57
CA HIS A 37 -39.31 -5.79 -6.83
C HIS A 37 -39.03 -4.80 -7.98
N GLY A 38 -37.72 -4.52 -8.21
CA GLY A 38 -37.26 -3.69 -9.33
C GLY A 38 -35.77 -3.80 -9.58
N PRO A 39 -35.26 -3.52 -10.80
CA PRO A 39 -33.84 -3.64 -11.17
C PRO A 39 -32.89 -2.72 -10.37
N LEU A 40 -33.42 -1.76 -9.60
CA LEU A 40 -32.67 -0.89 -8.72
C LEU A 40 -32.33 -1.52 -7.35
N SER A 41 -33.04 -2.59 -6.96
CA SER A 41 -32.85 -3.22 -5.64
C SER A 41 -31.52 -3.98 -5.52
N SER A 42 -31.04 -4.57 -6.61
CA SER A 42 -29.75 -5.27 -6.63
C SER A 42 -28.54 -4.33 -6.56
N LEU A 43 -28.67 -3.11 -7.11
CA LEU A 43 -27.64 -2.07 -7.01
C LEU A 43 -27.54 -1.51 -5.58
N LEU A 44 -28.69 -1.29 -4.93
CA LEU A 44 -28.76 -0.81 -3.55
C LEU A 44 -28.30 -1.87 -2.55
N SER A 45 -28.54 -3.16 -2.81
CA SER A 45 -28.10 -4.24 -1.91
C SER A 45 -26.57 -4.43 -1.90
N LEU A 46 -25.90 -4.31 -3.06
CA LEU A 46 -24.44 -4.41 -3.15
C LEU A 46 -23.76 -3.17 -2.53
N THR A 47 -24.31 -1.98 -2.75
CA THR A 47 -23.80 -0.73 -2.16
C THR A 47 -24.05 -0.67 -0.65
N ALA A 48 -25.20 -1.15 -0.18
CA ALA A 48 -25.51 -1.20 1.25
C ALA A 48 -24.68 -2.27 1.98
N ALA A 49 -24.46 -3.44 1.37
CA ALA A 49 -23.57 -4.47 1.92
C ALA A 49 -22.11 -4.03 1.91
N GLY A 50 -21.64 -3.38 0.84
CA GLY A 50 -20.29 -2.83 0.74
C GLY A 50 -20.06 -1.69 1.73
N ALA A 51 -20.99 -0.74 1.85
CA ALA A 51 -20.92 0.36 2.81
C ALA A 51 -21.03 -0.14 4.25
N GLY A 52 -21.90 -1.12 4.52
CA GLY A 52 -22.04 -1.75 5.84
C GLY A 52 -20.76 -2.50 6.26
N LEU A 53 -20.11 -3.22 5.32
CA LEU A 53 -18.84 -3.90 5.56
C LEU A 53 -17.67 -2.92 5.72
N LEU A 54 -17.66 -1.81 4.99
CA LEU A 54 -16.65 -0.75 5.16
C LEU A 54 -16.79 0.00 6.48
N LEU A 55 -18.04 0.20 6.96
CA LEU A 55 -18.31 0.83 8.27
C LEU A 55 -18.06 -0.12 9.45
N LEU A 56 -18.29 -1.42 9.28
CA LEU A 56 -18.02 -2.46 10.28
C LEU A 56 -16.55 -2.93 10.25
N GLY A 57 -15.88 -2.76 9.11
CA GLY A 57 -14.44 -2.98 8.95
C GLY A 57 -13.61 -1.89 9.60
N GLY A 58 -13.97 -1.46 10.81
CA GLY A 58 -13.11 -0.63 11.64
C GLY A 58 -11.72 -1.25 11.66
N ARG A 59 -10.73 -0.52 11.13
CA ARG A 59 -9.28 -0.74 11.12
C ARG A 59 -8.85 -1.93 12.01
N GLN A 60 -9.18 -3.15 11.60
CA GLN A 60 -8.51 -4.32 12.15
C GLN A 60 -7.09 -4.26 11.61
N LYS A 61 -6.18 -3.87 12.48
CA LYS A 61 -4.75 -3.97 12.24
C LYS A 61 -4.50 -5.39 11.75
N SER A 62 -3.94 -5.53 10.54
CA SER A 62 -3.29 -6.76 10.08
C SER A 62 -2.48 -7.34 11.25
N PRO A 63 -2.29 -8.66 11.35
CA PRO A 63 -1.43 -9.22 12.39
C PRO A 63 -0.15 -8.41 12.36
N VAL A 64 0.06 -7.62 13.41
CA VAL A 64 1.13 -6.63 13.46
C VAL A 64 2.41 -7.44 13.49
N GLN A 65 3.04 -7.62 12.34
CA GLN A 65 4.44 -8.03 12.34
C GLN A 65 5.15 -7.02 13.23
N GLN A 66 5.61 -7.49 14.38
CA GLN A 66 6.23 -6.61 15.37
C GLN A 66 7.34 -5.84 14.68
N LYS A 67 7.28 -4.52 14.77
CA LYS A 67 8.30 -3.64 14.19
C LYS A 67 9.66 -4.06 14.73
N PRO A 68 10.66 -4.32 13.87
CA PRO A 68 11.99 -4.69 14.33
C PRO A 68 12.56 -3.64 15.27
N ARG A 69 13.25 -4.09 16.31
CA ARG A 69 13.83 -3.20 17.33
C ARG A 69 15.32 -2.96 17.14
N SER A 70 15.94 -3.65 16.19
CA SER A 70 17.39 -3.56 15.94
C SER A 70 17.68 -3.33 14.46
N THR A 71 18.81 -2.70 14.18
CA THR A 71 19.32 -2.50 12.83
C THR A 71 19.54 -3.83 12.09
N ALA A 72 20.06 -4.86 12.78
CA ALA A 72 20.26 -6.19 12.20
C ALA A 72 18.95 -6.82 11.73
N ALA A 73 17.88 -6.73 12.53
CA ALA A 73 16.58 -7.27 12.14
C ALA A 73 15.91 -6.49 10.98
N TRP A 74 16.21 -5.21 10.84
CA TRP A 74 15.79 -4.42 9.68
C TRP A 74 16.56 -4.79 8.42
N LEU A 75 17.88 -5.00 8.53
CA LEU A 75 18.71 -5.48 7.42
C LEU A 75 18.22 -6.83 6.91
N GLU A 76 18.01 -7.78 7.81
CA GLU A 76 17.44 -9.10 7.46
C GLU A 76 16.11 -8.99 6.70
N ARG A 77 15.21 -8.09 7.14
CA ARG A 77 13.96 -7.86 6.40
C ARG A 77 14.17 -7.26 5.01
N CYS A 78 15.10 -6.33 4.87
CA CYS A 78 15.44 -5.77 3.55
C CYS A 78 16.04 -6.85 2.64
N GLU A 79 16.92 -7.72 3.16
CA GLU A 79 17.49 -8.85 2.43
C GLU A 79 16.40 -9.85 1.98
N GLN A 80 15.40 -10.12 2.83
CA GLN A 80 14.27 -10.97 2.47
C GLN A 80 13.44 -10.39 1.32
N VAL A 81 13.18 -9.06 1.32
CA VAL A 81 12.50 -8.40 0.20
C VAL A 81 13.35 -8.42 -1.06
N LEU A 82 14.65 -8.18 -0.94
CA LEU A 82 15.60 -8.25 -2.06
C LEU A 82 15.61 -9.64 -2.69
N ALA A 83 15.66 -10.70 -1.89
CA ALA A 83 15.52 -12.08 -2.35
C ALA A 83 14.17 -12.36 -3.02
N SER A 84 13.09 -11.66 -2.62
CA SER A 84 11.79 -11.77 -3.30
C SER A 84 11.80 -11.13 -4.68
N PHE A 85 12.54 -10.04 -4.88
CA PHE A 85 12.78 -9.49 -6.23
C PHE A 85 13.57 -10.46 -7.10
N ASP A 86 14.60 -11.15 -6.55
CA ASP A 86 15.38 -12.15 -7.29
C ASP A 86 14.49 -13.33 -7.73
N ARG A 87 13.64 -13.83 -6.83
CA ARG A 87 12.68 -14.91 -7.16
C ARG A 87 11.66 -14.48 -8.21
N LEU A 88 11.15 -13.25 -8.10
CA LEU A 88 10.25 -12.69 -9.10
C LEU A 88 10.93 -12.60 -10.46
N SER A 89 12.19 -12.14 -10.52
CA SER A 89 12.98 -12.12 -11.76
C SER A 89 13.14 -13.50 -12.39
N GLY A 90 13.40 -14.53 -11.56
CA GLY A 90 13.49 -15.91 -12.02
C GLY A 90 12.16 -16.52 -12.47
N ALA A 91 11.03 -16.01 -11.98
CA ALA A 91 9.69 -16.42 -12.40
C ALA A 91 9.26 -15.79 -13.74
N LEU A 92 9.96 -14.73 -14.18
CA LEU A 92 9.71 -14.04 -15.44
C LEU A 92 10.64 -14.63 -16.51
N ASP A 93 10.08 -15.32 -17.51
CA ASP A 93 10.83 -15.98 -18.59
C ASP A 93 11.77 -15.04 -19.37
N GLN A 94 11.53 -13.74 -19.35
CA GLN A 94 12.36 -12.69 -19.95
C GLN A 94 12.28 -11.43 -19.08
N ALA A 95 13.09 -11.38 -18.00
CA ALA A 95 13.21 -10.15 -17.24
C ALA A 95 13.85 -9.05 -18.12
N PRO A 96 13.20 -7.87 -18.28
CA PRO A 96 13.77 -6.77 -19.06
C PRO A 96 15.13 -6.34 -18.50
N ASP A 97 16.05 -5.86 -19.34
CA ASP A 97 17.36 -5.38 -18.87
C ASP A 97 17.23 -4.27 -17.81
N ARG A 98 16.19 -3.46 -17.89
CA ARG A 98 15.85 -2.46 -16.86
C ARG A 98 15.64 -3.11 -15.49
N PHE A 99 14.98 -4.26 -15.42
CA PHE A 99 14.77 -4.95 -14.14
C PHE A 99 16.10 -5.38 -13.50
N LYS A 100 17.08 -5.82 -14.31
CA LYS A 100 18.42 -6.19 -13.83
C LYS A 100 19.19 -4.97 -13.31
N GLN A 101 19.07 -3.82 -13.99
CA GLN A 101 19.67 -2.57 -13.56
C GLN A 101 19.06 -2.09 -12.22
N ASP A 102 17.73 -2.12 -12.12
CA ASP A 102 17.03 -1.76 -10.89
C ASP A 102 17.42 -2.70 -9.73
N GLN A 103 17.64 -3.99 -10.02
CA GLN A 103 18.08 -4.95 -9.02
C GLN A 103 19.50 -4.65 -8.51
N GLN A 104 20.42 -4.29 -9.41
CA GLN A 104 21.75 -3.86 -9.01
C GLN A 104 21.71 -2.61 -8.13
N LEU A 105 20.88 -1.63 -8.49
CA LEU A 105 20.70 -0.42 -7.68
C LEU A 105 20.17 -0.73 -6.27
N ARG A 106 19.23 -1.70 -6.14
CA ARG A 106 18.72 -2.12 -4.82
C ARG A 106 19.84 -2.74 -3.96
N HIS A 107 20.69 -3.59 -4.54
CA HIS A 107 21.86 -4.12 -3.81
C HIS A 107 22.79 -3.01 -3.34
N GLU A 108 23.13 -2.07 -4.24
CA GLU A 108 23.98 -0.93 -3.87
C GLU A 108 23.36 -0.04 -2.79
N GLN A 109 22.03 0.14 -2.77
CA GLN A 109 21.34 0.88 -1.73
C GLN A 109 21.46 0.19 -0.37
N LEU A 110 21.24 -1.13 -0.33
CA LEU A 110 21.37 -1.90 0.90
C LEU A 110 22.80 -1.91 1.43
N ASP A 111 23.78 -2.14 0.55
CA ASP A 111 25.21 -2.13 0.90
C ASP A 111 25.65 -0.78 1.50
N ARG A 112 25.18 0.34 0.92
CA ARG A 112 25.45 1.68 1.49
C ARG A 112 24.90 1.82 2.90
N LEU A 113 23.70 1.31 3.18
CA LEU A 113 23.11 1.37 4.51
C LEU A 113 23.80 0.42 5.48
N GLN A 114 24.27 -0.75 5.04
CA GLN A 114 25.10 -1.65 5.86
C GLN A 114 26.42 -1.00 6.24
N GLN A 115 27.13 -0.40 5.27
CA GLN A 115 28.43 0.26 5.49
C GLN A 115 28.31 1.51 6.39
N ARG A 116 27.11 2.11 6.47
CA ARG A 116 26.89 3.31 7.30
C ARG A 116 27.21 3.08 8.78
N SER A 117 27.00 1.90 9.32
CA SER A 117 27.33 1.58 10.71
C SER A 117 28.83 1.65 11.00
N LEU A 118 29.64 1.51 9.95
CA LEU A 118 31.12 1.58 10.02
C LEU A 118 31.66 2.99 9.74
N ASP A 119 30.82 3.91 9.26
CA ASP A 119 31.23 5.28 8.92
C ASP A 119 31.40 6.12 10.20
N PRO A 120 32.62 6.60 10.49
CA PRO A 120 32.85 7.44 11.65
C PRO A 120 32.27 8.85 11.52
N HIS A 121 31.90 9.27 10.29
CA HIS A 121 31.42 10.61 10.02
C HIS A 121 29.98 10.83 10.44
N LEU A 122 29.70 12.02 10.93
CA LEU A 122 28.34 12.54 11.12
C LEU A 122 27.95 13.29 9.84
N SER A 123 26.85 12.88 9.21
CA SER A 123 26.38 13.45 7.96
C SER A 123 25.34 14.54 8.21
N LEU A 124 25.66 15.78 7.80
CA LEU A 124 24.74 16.92 7.86
C LEU A 124 24.34 17.36 6.47
N ALA A 125 23.04 17.54 6.22
CA ALA A 125 22.53 18.14 5.01
C ALA A 125 22.27 19.63 5.23
N LEU A 126 22.90 20.49 4.42
CA LEU A 126 22.63 21.92 4.38
C LEU A 126 21.70 22.21 3.21
N VAL A 127 20.47 22.55 3.50
CA VAL A 127 19.39 22.70 2.49
C VAL A 127 18.59 23.98 2.70
N GLY A 128 17.86 24.39 1.68
CA GLY A 128 16.96 25.53 1.70
C GLY A 128 16.53 25.88 0.28
N THR A 129 15.57 26.75 0.15
CA THR A 129 15.18 27.33 -1.14
C THR A 129 16.15 28.43 -1.57
N ASP A 130 16.87 29.01 -0.62
CA ASP A 130 17.96 29.96 -0.87
C ASP A 130 19.32 29.24 -0.74
N PRO A 131 20.32 29.62 -1.58
CA PRO A 131 21.62 28.94 -1.59
C PRO A 131 22.38 29.21 -0.29
N TRP A 132 23.17 28.21 0.13
CA TRP A 132 24.13 28.34 1.21
C TRP A 132 25.45 28.91 0.66
N THR A 133 25.90 30.02 1.21
CA THR A 133 27.20 30.59 0.88
C THR A 133 28.33 29.89 1.65
N GLU A 134 29.57 29.96 1.16
CA GLU A 134 30.74 29.39 1.87
C GLU A 134 30.98 30.07 3.20
N ALA A 135 30.74 31.39 3.31
CA ALA A 135 30.84 32.14 4.53
C ALA A 135 29.84 31.64 5.60
N GLU A 136 28.58 31.43 5.22
CA GLU A 136 27.56 30.88 6.12
C GLU A 136 27.90 29.47 6.61
N GLN A 137 28.46 28.64 5.75
CA GLN A 137 28.90 27.29 6.13
C GLN A 137 30.08 27.34 7.09
N GLY A 138 31.04 28.21 6.81
CA GLY A 138 32.19 28.46 7.72
C GLY A 138 31.74 28.94 9.10
N ALA A 139 30.76 29.88 9.12
CA ALA A 139 30.20 30.40 10.36
C ALA A 139 29.47 29.30 11.15
N LEU A 140 28.68 28.44 10.48
CA LEU A 140 28.00 27.33 11.13
C LEU A 140 29.00 26.34 11.76
N LEU A 141 30.02 25.93 11.01
CA LEU A 141 31.03 24.96 11.46
C LEU A 141 31.86 25.50 12.59
N ALA A 142 32.21 26.78 12.58
CA ALA A 142 33.01 27.42 13.64
C ALA A 142 32.26 27.41 14.99
N HIS A 143 30.93 27.47 14.99
CA HIS A 143 30.12 27.52 16.21
C HIS A 143 29.47 26.19 16.61
N CYS A 144 29.61 25.16 15.78
CA CYS A 144 29.05 23.82 16.03
C CYS A 144 30.15 22.76 16.02
N PRO A 145 31.05 22.73 17.04
CA PRO A 145 32.09 21.72 17.14
C PRO A 145 31.46 20.32 17.30
N SER A 146 32.05 19.35 16.62
CA SER A 146 31.65 17.95 16.73
C SER A 146 32.78 17.07 17.16
N VAL A 147 32.50 16.09 18.02
CA VAL A 147 33.47 15.06 18.43
C VAL A 147 33.79 14.11 17.27
N ARG A 148 32.80 13.88 16.38
CA ARG A 148 32.94 13.05 15.18
C ARG A 148 33.29 13.93 13.97
N PRO A 149 34.06 13.43 13.00
CA PRO A 149 34.29 14.16 11.75
C PRO A 149 32.94 14.46 11.07
N LEU A 150 32.73 15.69 10.61
CA LEU A 150 31.53 16.11 9.92
C LEU A 150 31.69 15.92 8.42
N ARG A 151 30.67 15.30 7.79
CA ARG A 151 30.51 15.27 6.35
C ARG A 151 29.31 16.15 5.96
N LEU A 152 29.60 17.23 5.25
CA LEU A 152 28.57 18.15 4.80
C LEU A 152 28.05 17.74 3.41
N HIS A 153 26.77 17.56 3.31
CA HIS A 153 26.06 17.38 2.05
C HIS A 153 25.39 18.69 1.68
N ARG A 154 25.91 19.33 0.63
CA ARG A 154 25.40 20.60 0.13
C ARG A 154 24.36 20.34 -0.96
N SER A 155 23.25 21.05 -0.91
CA SER A 155 22.27 21.08 -1.98
C SER A 155 22.44 22.34 -2.83
N PRO A 156 22.23 22.26 -4.15
CA PRO A 156 21.71 23.41 -4.85
C PRO A 156 20.38 23.83 -4.20
N PRO A 157 19.93 25.09 -4.35
CA PRO A 157 18.64 25.52 -3.83
C PRO A 157 17.54 24.56 -4.23
N LEU A 158 16.66 24.23 -3.28
CA LEU A 158 15.54 23.35 -3.55
C LEU A 158 14.62 24.01 -4.58
N PRO A 159 14.07 23.26 -5.56
CA PRO A 159 13.27 23.83 -6.62
C PRO A 159 11.98 24.48 -6.08
N VAL A 160 11.66 25.64 -6.63
CA VAL A 160 10.48 26.43 -6.25
C VAL A 160 9.20 25.83 -6.82
N ALA A 161 9.29 25.13 -7.97
CA ALA A 161 8.18 24.43 -8.60
C ALA A 161 8.60 23.01 -8.94
N THR A 162 7.84 22.04 -8.48
CA THR A 162 8.04 20.63 -8.79
C THR A 162 6.71 19.90 -8.71
N ASP A 163 6.50 18.91 -9.58
CA ASP A 163 5.34 18.03 -9.54
C ASP A 163 5.43 17.01 -8.41
N LEU A 164 6.68 16.71 -7.97
CA LEU A 164 6.98 15.72 -6.96
C LEU A 164 7.83 16.33 -5.85
N TRP A 165 7.23 16.47 -4.66
CA TRP A 165 7.92 16.95 -3.45
C TRP A 165 8.67 15.82 -2.76
N HIS A 166 9.71 15.31 -3.44
CA HIS A 166 10.56 14.24 -2.93
C HIS A 166 11.93 14.78 -2.55
N TRP A 167 12.31 14.55 -1.31
CA TRP A 167 13.65 14.88 -0.83
C TRP A 167 14.68 14.11 -1.62
N PRO A 168 15.75 14.77 -2.09
CA PRO A 168 16.89 14.09 -2.70
C PRO A 168 17.40 12.98 -1.79
N GLU A 169 17.68 11.81 -2.37
CA GLU A 169 18.04 10.60 -1.63
C GLU A 169 19.25 10.85 -0.68
N ALA A 170 20.25 11.59 -1.15
CA ALA A 170 21.42 11.94 -0.37
C ALA A 170 21.08 12.62 0.97
N PHE A 171 20.02 13.43 1.03
CA PHE A 171 19.60 14.14 2.26
C PHE A 171 18.78 13.27 3.19
N ARG A 172 18.02 12.32 2.64
CA ARG A 172 17.24 11.37 3.43
C ARG A 172 18.13 10.50 4.33
N TYR A 173 19.38 10.24 3.93
CA TYR A 173 20.34 9.45 4.68
C TYR A 173 21.18 10.26 5.67
N CYS A 174 21.08 11.57 5.68
CA CYS A 174 21.84 12.40 6.64
C CYS A 174 21.31 12.24 8.06
N ASP A 175 22.22 12.38 9.04
CA ASP A 175 21.87 12.30 10.47
C ASP A 175 21.07 13.49 10.93
N LEU A 176 21.37 14.67 10.37
CA LEU A 176 20.68 15.91 10.66
C LEU A 176 20.52 16.73 9.37
N VAL A 177 19.32 17.27 9.18
CA VAL A 177 19.03 18.28 8.16
C VAL A 177 19.02 19.64 8.80
N VAL A 178 19.85 20.55 8.31
CA VAL A 178 19.86 21.96 8.67
C VAL A 178 19.23 22.75 7.53
N TYR A 179 18.00 23.23 7.76
CA TYR A 179 17.21 23.93 6.75
C TYR A 179 17.25 25.43 7.01
N LYS A 180 17.69 26.19 6.01
CA LYS A 180 17.69 27.66 6.06
C LYS A 180 16.34 28.21 5.62
N VAL A 181 15.72 29.04 6.45
CA VAL A 181 14.41 29.66 6.22
C VAL A 181 14.59 31.18 6.23
N SER A 182 14.18 31.83 5.15
CA SER A 182 14.08 33.30 5.07
C SER A 182 12.67 33.76 5.44
N LEU A 183 12.54 34.90 6.07
CA LEU A 183 11.27 35.51 6.42
C LEU A 183 10.84 36.55 5.37
N PRO A 184 9.53 36.63 5.01
CA PRO A 184 8.43 35.77 5.46
C PRO A 184 8.54 34.34 4.91
N LEU A 185 7.96 33.37 5.66
CA LEU A 185 7.93 31.95 5.22
C LEU A 185 7.31 31.82 3.84
N LYS A 186 8.05 31.22 2.91
CA LYS A 186 7.57 30.95 1.56
C LYS A 186 6.72 29.68 1.56
N ALA A 187 5.65 29.63 0.78
CA ALA A 187 4.80 28.43 0.64
C ALA A 187 5.61 27.19 0.16
N VAL A 188 6.66 27.43 -0.60
CA VAL A 188 7.60 26.40 -1.07
C VAL A 188 8.36 25.77 0.08
N ASP A 189 8.86 26.57 1.03
CA ASP A 189 9.57 26.04 2.21
C ASP A 189 8.63 25.17 3.03
N LEU A 190 7.37 25.60 3.22
CA LEU A 190 6.38 24.80 3.94
C LEU A 190 6.14 23.44 3.26
N ARG A 191 6.03 23.40 1.92
CA ARG A 191 5.87 22.15 1.17
C ARG A 191 7.06 21.21 1.34
N TRP A 192 8.27 21.71 1.28
CA TRP A 192 9.46 20.89 1.51
C TRP A 192 9.53 20.37 2.94
N LEU A 193 9.18 21.21 3.91
CA LEU A 193 9.16 20.83 5.33
C LEU A 193 8.05 19.81 5.64
N GLU A 194 6.88 19.89 5.00
CA GLU A 194 5.82 18.89 5.10
C GLU A 194 6.24 17.53 4.52
N ALA A 195 7.01 17.54 3.42
CA ALA A 195 7.50 16.34 2.76
C ALA A 195 8.67 15.66 3.50
N LEU A 196 9.23 16.29 4.56
CA LEU A 196 10.31 15.72 5.35
C LEU A 196 9.81 14.50 6.15
N PRO A 197 10.57 13.37 6.15
CA PRO A 197 10.22 12.22 6.98
C PRO A 197 10.05 12.59 8.46
N GLU A 198 9.03 12.05 9.13
CA GLU A 198 8.67 12.44 10.50
C GLU A 198 9.80 12.25 11.53
N GLN A 199 10.59 11.22 11.35
CA GLN A 199 11.69 10.87 12.28
C GLN A 199 13.04 11.44 11.85
N GLN A 200 13.09 12.29 10.81
CA GLN A 200 14.31 12.93 10.36
C GLN A 200 14.75 13.99 11.37
N GLY A 201 16.01 13.91 11.82
CA GLY A 201 16.61 15.00 12.60
C GLY A 201 16.60 16.30 11.80
N LEU A 202 16.07 17.36 12.38
CA LEU A 202 15.89 18.66 11.73
C LEU A 202 16.30 19.81 12.66
N CYS A 203 16.94 20.82 12.09
CA CYS A 203 17.11 22.14 12.67
C CYS A 203 16.71 23.18 11.63
N LEU A 204 15.85 24.12 11.99
CA LEU A 204 15.45 25.25 11.15
C LEU A 204 16.25 26.48 11.56
N LEU A 205 17.12 26.95 10.69
CA LEU A 205 17.83 28.20 10.84
C LEU A 205 17.04 29.32 10.20
N VAL A 206 16.44 30.18 11.02
CA VAL A 206 15.53 31.25 10.58
C VAL A 206 16.31 32.56 10.51
N GLU A 207 16.40 33.14 9.33
CA GLU A 207 17.09 34.42 9.13
C GLU A 207 16.45 35.51 10.01
N ARG A 208 17.27 36.08 10.90
CA ARG A 208 16.84 37.12 11.81
C ARG A 208 16.80 38.47 11.09
N PRO A 209 15.63 39.12 10.99
CA PRO A 209 15.56 40.44 10.40
C PRO A 209 16.24 41.50 11.28
N GLU A 210 16.95 42.41 10.67
CA GLU A 210 17.70 43.46 11.39
C GLU A 210 16.79 44.47 12.13
N VAL A 211 15.57 44.69 11.63
CA VAL A 211 14.69 45.81 12.05
C VAL A 211 13.42 45.34 12.77
N ALA A 212 13.05 44.07 12.67
CA ALA A 212 11.81 43.55 13.25
C ALA A 212 12.03 42.90 14.62
N ASP A 213 10.99 42.93 15.48
CA ASP A 213 10.99 42.18 16.72
C ASP A 213 11.10 40.65 16.40
N TRP A 214 12.26 40.08 16.69
CA TRP A 214 12.56 38.67 16.48
C TRP A 214 11.51 37.75 17.14
N ARG A 215 11.08 38.08 18.36
CA ARG A 215 10.12 37.23 19.10
C ARG A 215 8.80 37.15 18.37
N LEU A 216 8.28 38.29 17.93
CA LEU A 216 7.03 38.33 17.18
C LEU A 216 7.13 37.61 15.82
N SER A 217 8.27 37.80 15.13
CA SER A 217 8.53 37.11 13.85
C SER A 217 8.62 35.59 14.02
N LEU A 218 9.25 35.13 15.11
CA LEU A 218 9.35 33.70 15.44
C LEU A 218 7.99 33.11 15.80
N GLU A 219 7.17 33.81 16.60
CA GLU A 219 5.83 33.37 16.95
C GLU A 219 4.94 33.25 15.72
N GLN A 220 4.98 34.22 14.81
CA GLN A 220 4.25 34.19 13.54
C GLN A 220 4.68 33.01 12.66
N LEU A 221 5.99 32.75 12.56
CA LEU A 221 6.53 31.59 11.86
C LEU A 221 6.03 30.28 12.47
N GLN A 222 6.15 30.15 13.80
CA GLN A 222 5.74 28.93 14.50
C GLN A 222 4.25 28.62 14.35
N GLN A 223 3.38 29.65 14.24
CA GLN A 223 1.95 29.44 13.94
C GLN A 223 1.71 28.84 12.56
N GLN A 224 2.57 29.14 11.57
CA GLN A 224 2.46 28.65 10.20
C GLN A 224 3.07 27.23 10.04
N LEU A 225 3.98 26.85 10.93
CA LEU A 225 4.66 25.56 10.86
C LEU A 225 3.82 24.43 11.48
N PRO A 226 3.91 23.19 10.96
CA PRO A 226 3.42 22.00 11.63
C PRO A 226 3.96 21.91 13.07
N GLU A 227 3.14 21.44 14.01
CA GLU A 227 3.47 21.40 15.43
C GLU A 227 4.83 20.72 15.72
N ARG A 228 5.12 19.63 15.02
CA ARG A 228 6.38 18.88 15.13
C ARG A 228 7.63 19.70 14.82
N LEU A 229 7.53 20.78 14.04
CA LEU A 229 8.66 21.59 13.58
C LEU A 229 8.91 22.82 14.42
N ARG A 230 7.91 23.28 15.19
CA ARG A 230 7.96 24.55 15.94
C ARG A 230 9.11 24.65 16.92
N GLN A 231 9.48 23.55 17.57
CA GLN A 231 10.57 23.50 18.56
C GLN A 231 11.98 23.47 17.95
N HIS A 232 12.11 23.31 16.64
CA HIS A 232 13.39 23.19 15.94
C HIS A 232 13.87 24.50 15.31
N CYS A 233 13.18 25.61 15.56
CA CYS A 233 13.53 26.94 15.02
C CYS A 233 14.60 27.62 15.85
N LEU A 234 15.72 27.98 15.23
CA LEU A 234 16.82 28.75 15.84
C LEU A 234 17.05 30.02 15.03
N PRO A 235 17.40 31.15 15.70
CA PRO A 235 17.78 32.37 15.01
C PRO A 235 19.06 32.18 14.21
N TRP A 236 19.12 32.78 13.03
CA TRP A 236 20.27 32.72 12.14
C TRP A 236 20.62 34.12 11.65
N ASN A 237 21.80 34.61 12.07
CA ASN A 237 22.33 35.86 11.52
C ASN A 237 23.87 35.76 11.45
N PRO A 238 24.46 35.28 10.34
CA PRO A 238 25.88 35.07 10.18
C PRO A 238 26.70 36.38 10.19
N ALA A 239 26.06 37.54 10.04
CA ALA A 239 26.75 38.83 10.10
C ALA A 239 27.09 39.25 11.52
N HIS A 240 26.48 38.70 12.57
CA HIS A 240 26.64 39.07 13.96
C HIS A 240 27.32 37.93 14.75
N ALA A 241 28.62 37.77 14.60
CA ALA A 241 29.39 36.67 15.19
C ALA A 241 29.23 36.50 16.70
N GLU A 242 29.12 37.60 17.45
CA GLU A 242 28.98 37.56 18.93
C GLU A 242 27.65 36.93 19.38
N GLN A 243 26.57 37.18 18.65
CA GLN A 243 25.27 36.60 18.96
C GLN A 243 25.13 35.19 18.40
N LEU A 244 25.77 34.92 17.26
CA LEU A 244 25.71 33.62 16.58
C LEU A 244 26.12 32.46 17.47
N ALA A 245 27.11 32.62 18.32
CA ALA A 245 27.58 31.62 19.28
C ALA A 245 26.47 31.23 20.28
N SER A 246 25.69 32.20 20.76
CA SER A 246 24.56 31.94 21.66
C SER A 246 23.34 31.34 20.94
N ASP A 247 23.08 31.84 19.74
CA ASP A 247 21.96 31.42 18.93
C ASP A 247 22.07 29.96 18.43
N LEU A 248 23.32 29.54 18.13
CA LEU A 248 23.63 28.18 17.68
C LEU A 248 23.91 27.18 18.81
N LEU A 249 23.98 27.62 20.06
CA LEU A 249 24.25 26.73 21.20
C LEU A 249 23.31 25.52 21.27
N PRO A 250 21.99 25.63 21.01
CA PRO A 250 21.13 24.47 20.98
C PRO A 250 21.50 23.48 19.87
N LEU A 251 21.84 23.98 18.68
CA LEU A 251 22.29 23.13 17.57
C LEU A 251 23.62 22.45 17.88
N ALA A 252 24.59 23.19 18.45
CA ALA A 252 25.87 22.65 18.87
C ALA A 252 25.70 21.51 19.90
N LYS A 253 24.79 21.65 20.86
CA LYS A 253 24.41 20.57 21.78
C LYS A 253 23.85 19.36 21.07
N VAL A 254 22.89 19.57 20.16
CA VAL A 254 22.31 18.46 19.36
C VAL A 254 23.40 17.73 18.59
N ILE A 255 24.32 18.45 17.92
CA ILE A 255 25.44 17.85 17.17
C ILE A 255 26.38 17.09 18.08
N ALA A 256 26.69 17.64 19.26
CA ALA A 256 27.57 16.98 20.25
C ALA A 256 26.90 15.70 20.83
N GLU A 257 25.59 15.69 20.97
CA GLU A 257 24.81 14.55 21.48
C GLU A 257 24.53 13.51 20.40
N LEU A 258 24.74 13.82 19.10
CA LEU A 258 24.60 12.88 17.99
C LEU A 258 25.70 11.81 18.02
N GLY A 259 25.62 10.96 19.03
CA GLY A 259 26.53 9.82 19.24
C GLY A 259 26.15 8.60 18.41
N PRO A 260 26.77 7.43 18.65
CA PRO A 260 26.52 6.19 17.94
C PRO A 260 25.04 5.77 17.93
N GLN A 261 24.33 5.96 19.05
CA GLN A 261 22.90 5.62 19.17
C GLN A 261 22.00 6.46 18.26
N ALA A 262 22.34 7.73 18.01
CA ALA A 262 21.60 8.58 17.10
C ALA A 262 21.80 8.15 15.64
N SER A 263 23.05 7.81 15.27
CA SER A 263 23.37 7.24 13.95
C SER A 263 22.65 5.89 13.73
N GLU A 264 22.60 5.04 14.76
CA GLU A 264 21.88 3.77 14.68
C GLU A 264 20.37 3.99 14.49
N ARG A 265 19.74 4.88 15.23
CA ARG A 265 18.31 5.23 15.04
C ARG A 265 18.05 5.76 13.65
N ASN A 266 18.92 6.60 13.12
CA ASN A 266 18.79 7.10 11.76
C ASN A 266 18.98 5.99 10.71
N GLN A 267 19.92 5.08 10.91
CA GLN A 267 20.09 3.90 10.05
C GLN A 267 18.84 3.01 10.08
N GLN A 268 18.27 2.76 11.25
CA GLN A 268 16.99 2.01 11.36
C GLN A 268 15.86 2.68 10.61
N ARG A 269 15.72 4.02 10.74
CA ARG A 269 14.74 4.80 9.98
C ARG A 269 14.94 4.63 8.46
N CYS A 270 16.18 4.77 7.99
CA CYS A 270 16.49 4.62 6.56
C CYS A 270 16.17 3.21 6.03
N LEU A 271 16.46 2.18 6.82
CA LEU A 271 16.11 0.80 6.48
C LEU A 271 14.59 0.55 6.49
N GLU A 272 13.88 1.15 7.45
CA GLU A 272 12.42 1.11 7.49
C GLU A 272 11.80 1.75 6.24
N ASP A 273 12.26 2.95 5.88
CA ASP A 273 11.81 3.66 4.67
C ASP A 273 12.14 2.85 3.40
N LEU A 274 13.35 2.28 3.32
CA LEU A 274 13.77 1.45 2.21
C LEU A 274 12.90 0.19 2.09
N HIS A 275 12.71 -0.51 3.20
CA HIS A 275 11.84 -1.69 3.26
C HIS A 275 10.42 -1.37 2.80
N ALA A 276 9.83 -0.27 3.30
CA ALA A 276 8.48 0.13 2.94
C ALA A 276 8.37 0.48 1.43
N SER A 277 9.35 1.21 0.88
CA SER A 277 9.38 1.54 -0.55
C SER A 277 9.53 0.30 -1.43
N TRP A 278 10.41 -0.63 -1.06
CA TRP A 278 10.60 -1.88 -1.78
C TRP A 278 9.40 -2.81 -1.71
N GLN A 279 8.71 -2.87 -0.57
CA GLN A 279 7.47 -3.63 -0.46
C GLN A 279 6.39 -3.10 -1.42
N LEU A 280 6.24 -1.77 -1.52
CA LEU A 280 5.31 -1.17 -2.47
C LEU A 280 5.69 -1.45 -3.92
N GLU A 281 6.96 -1.33 -4.25
CA GLU A 281 7.47 -1.58 -5.60
C GLU A 281 7.30 -3.07 -5.99
N LEU A 282 7.64 -3.99 -5.08
CA LEU A 282 7.47 -5.42 -5.29
C LEU A 282 6.00 -5.78 -5.53
N GLU A 283 5.09 -5.20 -4.74
CA GLU A 283 3.66 -5.42 -4.91
C GLU A 283 3.16 -4.85 -6.24
N GLN A 284 3.63 -3.67 -6.67
CA GLN A 284 3.28 -3.12 -7.98
C GLN A 284 3.73 -4.03 -9.12
N LEU A 285 4.95 -4.55 -9.07
CA LEU A 285 5.47 -5.48 -10.08
C LEU A 285 4.67 -6.78 -10.11
N ARG A 286 4.35 -7.36 -8.93
CA ARG A 286 3.48 -8.53 -8.82
C ARG A 286 2.12 -8.29 -9.46
N ARG A 287 1.50 -7.13 -9.19
CA ARG A 287 0.20 -6.74 -9.76
C ARG A 287 0.25 -6.56 -11.27
N GLN A 288 1.31 -5.99 -11.82
CA GLN A 288 1.47 -5.87 -13.27
C GLN A 288 1.51 -7.24 -13.96
N HIS A 289 2.28 -8.19 -13.43
CA HIS A 289 2.35 -9.55 -13.98
C HIS A 289 1.07 -10.33 -13.78
N TRP A 290 0.44 -10.17 -12.61
CA TRP A 290 -0.86 -10.78 -12.32
C TRP A 290 -1.94 -10.33 -13.31
N GLN A 291 -1.99 -9.06 -13.70
CA GLN A 291 -2.98 -8.55 -14.66
C GLN A 291 -2.89 -9.29 -16.00
N MET A 292 -1.67 -9.51 -16.52
CA MET A 292 -1.47 -10.28 -17.76
C MET A 292 -1.94 -11.74 -17.61
N LEU A 293 -1.62 -12.35 -16.47
CA LEU A 293 -2.00 -13.72 -16.17
C LEU A 293 -3.52 -13.89 -16.10
N VAL A 294 -4.21 -13.03 -15.36
CA VAL A 294 -5.67 -13.05 -15.21
C VAL A 294 -6.34 -12.78 -16.55
N GLN A 295 -5.83 -11.82 -17.33
CA GLN A 295 -6.37 -11.52 -18.65
C GLN A 295 -6.30 -12.72 -19.59
N ARG A 296 -5.20 -13.47 -19.60
CA ARG A 296 -5.09 -14.70 -20.38
C ARG A 296 -6.07 -15.78 -19.90
N THR A 297 -6.13 -15.99 -18.59
CA THR A 297 -6.94 -17.05 -17.98
C THR A 297 -8.43 -16.80 -18.13
N GLN A 298 -8.91 -15.58 -17.92
CA GLN A 298 -10.33 -15.25 -18.05
C GLN A 298 -10.88 -15.59 -19.45
N TRP A 299 -10.08 -15.34 -20.51
CA TRP A 299 -10.50 -15.64 -21.88
C TRP A 299 -10.41 -17.14 -22.21
N SER A 300 -9.47 -17.86 -21.58
CA SER A 300 -9.42 -19.32 -21.68
C SER A 300 -10.66 -19.96 -21.01
N VAL A 301 -11.07 -19.46 -19.85
CA VAL A 301 -12.31 -19.87 -19.17
C VAL A 301 -13.53 -19.55 -20.02
N ALA A 302 -13.61 -18.34 -20.58
CA ALA A 302 -14.72 -17.95 -21.46
C ALA A 302 -14.82 -18.86 -22.68
N ALA A 303 -13.69 -19.20 -23.32
CA ALA A 303 -13.68 -20.12 -24.47
C ALA A 303 -14.20 -21.53 -24.08
N GLY A 304 -13.77 -22.05 -22.92
CA GLY A 304 -14.26 -23.33 -22.39
C GLY A 304 -15.79 -23.35 -22.20
N VAL A 305 -16.37 -22.27 -21.67
CA VAL A 305 -17.82 -22.14 -21.45
C VAL A 305 -18.60 -22.03 -22.78
N VAL A 306 -18.03 -21.38 -23.81
CA VAL A 306 -18.64 -21.31 -25.14
C VAL A 306 -18.73 -22.68 -25.80
N VAL A 307 -17.66 -23.50 -25.66
CA VAL A 307 -17.60 -24.84 -26.27
C VAL A 307 -18.45 -25.86 -25.52
N ALA A 308 -18.53 -25.76 -24.21
CA ALA A 308 -19.30 -26.66 -23.36
C ALA A 308 -20.13 -25.83 -22.36
N PRO A 309 -21.31 -25.32 -22.75
CA PRO A 309 -22.14 -24.50 -21.86
C PRO A 309 -22.64 -25.38 -20.70
N LEU A 310 -22.14 -25.11 -19.51
CA LEU A 310 -22.54 -25.81 -18.29
C LEU A 310 -23.90 -25.25 -17.83
N PRO A 311 -24.89 -26.11 -17.50
CA PRO A 311 -26.20 -25.68 -17.03
C PRO A 311 -26.15 -24.92 -15.69
N SER A 312 -25.14 -25.19 -14.89
CA SER A 312 -24.77 -24.45 -13.67
C SER A 312 -23.27 -24.24 -13.66
N LEU A 313 -22.82 -23.03 -13.32
CA LEU A 313 -21.40 -22.75 -13.07
C LEU A 313 -20.95 -23.63 -11.89
N ASP A 314 -20.36 -24.78 -12.19
CA ASP A 314 -19.77 -25.64 -11.17
C ASP A 314 -18.49 -24.95 -10.66
N LEU A 315 -18.57 -24.43 -9.44
CA LEU A 315 -17.47 -23.77 -8.77
C LEU A 315 -16.19 -24.61 -8.70
N VAL A 316 -16.35 -25.92 -8.60
CA VAL A 316 -15.23 -26.87 -8.55
C VAL A 316 -14.52 -26.92 -9.91
N VAL A 317 -15.28 -26.94 -11.01
CA VAL A 317 -14.71 -26.92 -12.37
C VAL A 317 -14.03 -25.57 -12.63
N LEU A 318 -14.65 -24.47 -12.22
CA LEU A 318 -14.04 -23.15 -12.35
C LEU A 318 -12.74 -23.02 -11.55
N ALA A 319 -12.73 -23.51 -10.32
CA ALA A 319 -11.52 -23.51 -9.48
C ALA A 319 -10.42 -24.43 -10.04
N ALA A 320 -10.80 -25.59 -10.61
CA ALA A 320 -9.85 -26.51 -11.24
C ALA A 320 -9.28 -25.95 -12.54
N ALA A 321 -10.13 -25.34 -13.40
CA ALA A 321 -9.68 -24.69 -14.64
C ALA A 321 -8.68 -23.54 -14.39
N ASN A 322 -8.76 -22.90 -13.24
CA ASN A 322 -7.85 -21.84 -12.82
C ASN A 322 -6.61 -22.37 -12.07
N GLY A 323 -6.41 -23.69 -11.94
CA GLY A 323 -5.32 -24.28 -11.15
C GLY A 323 -3.92 -23.80 -11.56
N LEU A 324 -3.67 -23.69 -12.88
CA LEU A 324 -2.39 -23.16 -13.39
C LEU A 324 -2.21 -21.69 -13.03
N MET A 325 -3.26 -20.89 -13.15
CA MET A 325 -3.22 -19.47 -12.74
C MET A 325 -2.88 -19.34 -11.26
N LEU A 326 -3.49 -20.16 -10.41
CA LEU A 326 -3.24 -20.14 -8.97
C LEU A 326 -1.79 -20.50 -8.63
N GLN A 327 -1.20 -21.48 -9.33
CA GLN A 327 0.22 -21.83 -9.15
C GLN A 327 1.15 -20.70 -9.61
N GLU A 328 0.89 -20.08 -10.76
CA GLU A 328 1.66 -18.94 -11.22
C GLU A 328 1.51 -17.74 -10.26
N MET A 329 0.31 -17.49 -9.73
CA MET A 329 0.08 -16.49 -8.70
C MET A 329 0.87 -16.80 -7.41
N ALA A 330 0.87 -18.05 -6.94
CA ALA A 330 1.62 -18.45 -5.77
C ALA A 330 3.13 -18.21 -5.94
N ARG A 331 3.67 -18.42 -7.15
CA ARG A 331 5.07 -18.09 -7.48
C ARG A 331 5.33 -16.58 -7.44
N LEU A 332 4.41 -15.75 -7.96
CA LEU A 332 4.53 -14.29 -7.93
C LEU A 332 4.56 -13.73 -6.49
N TRP A 333 3.72 -14.28 -5.60
CA TRP A 333 3.66 -13.85 -4.18
C TRP A 333 4.56 -14.65 -3.26
N ASP A 334 5.35 -15.61 -3.82
CA ASP A 334 6.26 -16.46 -3.03
C ASP A 334 5.52 -17.23 -1.91
N CYS A 335 4.32 -17.73 -2.25
CA CYS A 335 3.50 -18.50 -1.33
C CYS A 335 3.82 -19.99 -1.47
N PRO A 336 4.36 -20.68 -0.43
CA PRO A 336 4.73 -22.08 -0.48
C PRO A 336 3.51 -23.01 -0.29
N TRP A 337 2.36 -22.64 -0.86
CA TRP A 337 1.11 -23.38 -0.66
C TRP A 337 0.96 -24.51 -1.67
N SER A 338 0.39 -25.63 -1.22
CA SER A 338 0.04 -26.74 -2.11
C SER A 338 -1.08 -26.34 -3.08
N LEU A 339 -1.16 -27.04 -4.21
CA LEU A 339 -2.25 -26.82 -5.17
C LEU A 339 -3.63 -27.00 -4.53
N GLU A 340 -3.76 -27.95 -3.61
CA GLU A 340 -5.01 -28.21 -2.87
C GLU A 340 -5.40 -27.01 -2.00
N GLN A 341 -4.45 -26.42 -1.29
CA GLN A 341 -4.66 -25.22 -0.47
C GLN A 341 -5.06 -24.02 -1.33
N LEU A 342 -4.40 -23.84 -2.47
CA LEU A 342 -4.73 -22.78 -3.44
C LEU A 342 -6.14 -22.94 -4.00
N GLN A 343 -6.52 -24.17 -4.38
CA GLN A 343 -7.85 -24.47 -4.89
C GLN A 343 -8.94 -24.31 -3.82
N ALA A 344 -8.67 -24.75 -2.59
CA ALA A 344 -9.60 -24.55 -1.47
C ALA A 344 -9.83 -23.07 -1.18
N ALA A 345 -8.76 -22.26 -1.17
CA ALA A 345 -8.86 -20.83 -1.00
C ALA A 345 -9.66 -20.15 -2.13
N ALA A 346 -9.37 -20.49 -3.39
CA ALA A 346 -10.09 -19.97 -4.54
C ALA A 346 -11.58 -20.38 -4.54
N ALA A 347 -11.88 -21.61 -4.15
CA ALA A 347 -13.25 -22.10 -4.02
C ALA A 347 -14.04 -21.32 -2.94
N GLN A 348 -13.38 -21.01 -1.81
CA GLN A 348 -14.00 -20.22 -0.75
C GLN A 348 -14.27 -18.77 -1.19
N LEU A 349 -13.32 -18.12 -1.89
CA LEU A 349 -13.52 -16.81 -2.48
C LEU A 349 -14.62 -16.81 -3.55
N ALA A 350 -14.67 -17.86 -4.39
CA ALA A 350 -15.73 -18.02 -5.38
C ALA A 350 -17.11 -18.18 -4.72
N LYS A 351 -17.24 -18.96 -3.64
CA LYS A 351 -18.48 -19.05 -2.85
C LYS A 351 -18.88 -17.68 -2.29
N ALA A 352 -17.94 -16.91 -1.77
CA ALA A 352 -18.20 -15.56 -1.29
C ALA A 352 -18.67 -14.65 -2.45
N ALA A 353 -18.06 -14.75 -3.65
CA ALA A 353 -18.47 -13.99 -4.82
C ALA A 353 -19.90 -14.31 -5.26
N LEU A 354 -20.27 -15.59 -5.23
CA LEU A 354 -21.65 -16.00 -5.53
C LEU A 354 -22.62 -15.46 -4.49
N SER A 355 -22.31 -15.58 -3.20
CA SER A 355 -23.18 -15.09 -2.12
C SER A 355 -23.37 -13.57 -2.15
N LEU A 356 -22.40 -12.82 -2.71
CA LEU A 356 -22.49 -11.38 -2.94
C LEU A 356 -23.16 -10.98 -4.27
N GLY A 357 -23.68 -11.96 -5.03
CA GLY A 357 -24.42 -11.70 -6.26
C GLY A 357 -23.55 -11.19 -7.42
N VAL A 358 -22.26 -11.54 -7.47
CA VAL A 358 -21.35 -11.08 -8.53
C VAL A 358 -21.79 -11.56 -9.91
N ILE A 359 -22.28 -12.80 -10.01
CA ILE A 359 -22.80 -13.37 -11.28
C ILE A 359 -24.10 -12.72 -11.69
N GLU A 360 -25.03 -12.55 -10.75
CA GLU A 360 -26.32 -11.91 -10.98
C GLU A 360 -26.14 -10.48 -11.49
N TRP A 361 -25.24 -9.74 -10.83
CA TRP A 361 -24.91 -8.38 -11.24
C TRP A 361 -24.31 -8.34 -12.65
N SER A 362 -23.31 -9.17 -12.95
CA SER A 362 -22.67 -9.19 -14.27
C SER A 362 -23.65 -9.59 -15.38
N SER A 363 -24.51 -10.58 -15.12
CA SER A 363 -25.54 -11.02 -16.06
C SER A 363 -26.59 -9.95 -16.31
N GLN A 364 -27.04 -9.22 -15.30
CA GLN A 364 -27.95 -8.09 -15.43
C GLN A 364 -27.30 -6.91 -16.17
N ALA A 365 -26.05 -6.60 -15.89
CA ALA A 365 -25.29 -5.56 -16.58
C ALA A 365 -25.14 -5.87 -18.08
N LEU A 366 -24.82 -7.14 -18.44
CA LEU A 366 -24.76 -7.62 -19.81
C LEU A 366 -26.15 -7.60 -20.48
N GLY A 367 -27.20 -8.04 -19.78
CA GLY A 367 -28.59 -8.03 -20.27
C GLY A 367 -29.11 -6.62 -20.55
N SER A 368 -28.72 -5.62 -19.74
CA SER A 368 -29.12 -4.23 -19.98
C SER A 368 -28.46 -3.63 -21.22
N LEU A 369 -27.23 -4.06 -21.57
CA LEU A 369 -26.59 -3.65 -22.83
C LEU A 369 -27.34 -4.13 -24.06
N ILE A 370 -27.89 -5.35 -24.04
CA ILE A 370 -28.74 -5.87 -25.12
C ILE A 370 -29.96 -4.99 -25.29
N LYS A 371 -30.64 -4.66 -24.18
CA LYS A 371 -31.89 -3.89 -24.19
C LYS A 371 -31.69 -2.43 -24.60
N LEU A 372 -30.63 -1.80 -24.13
CA LEU A 372 -30.42 -0.36 -24.33
C LEU A 372 -29.65 -0.04 -25.61
N HIS A 373 -28.74 -0.90 -26.05
CA HIS A 373 -27.81 -0.62 -27.14
C HIS A 373 -27.91 -1.60 -28.31
N GLY A 374 -28.87 -2.54 -28.28
CA GLY A 374 -29.03 -3.54 -29.34
C GLY A 374 -27.79 -4.38 -29.58
N ALA A 375 -27.08 -4.75 -28.50
CA ALA A 375 -25.81 -5.48 -28.56
C ALA A 375 -26.01 -6.91 -29.06
N THR A 376 -26.21 -7.09 -30.36
CA THR A 376 -26.54 -8.37 -31.05
C THR A 376 -25.39 -9.40 -30.92
N TRP A 377 -24.19 -8.98 -30.56
CA TRP A 377 -23.07 -9.87 -30.35
C TRP A 377 -23.13 -10.67 -29.02
N LEU A 378 -24.08 -10.33 -28.11
CA LEU A 378 -24.31 -11.01 -26.83
C LEU A 378 -25.37 -12.12 -26.93
N VAL A 379 -25.36 -12.92 -28.00
CA VAL A 379 -26.36 -13.96 -28.22
C VAL A 379 -25.85 -15.34 -27.81
N GLY A 380 -26.72 -16.19 -27.26
CA GLY A 380 -26.39 -17.57 -26.91
C GLY A 380 -25.50 -17.72 -25.68
N GLY A 381 -24.45 -18.57 -25.75
CA GLY A 381 -23.53 -18.86 -24.67
C GLY A 381 -22.57 -17.69 -24.28
N ALA A 382 -22.58 -16.60 -25.07
CA ALA A 382 -21.67 -15.45 -24.81
C ALA A 382 -21.94 -14.79 -23.46
N MET A 383 -23.17 -14.67 -23.02
CA MET A 383 -23.49 -14.11 -21.69
C MET A 383 -22.92 -14.94 -20.56
N GLN A 384 -23.05 -16.26 -20.63
CA GLN A 384 -22.51 -17.16 -19.60
C GLN A 384 -20.98 -17.13 -19.61
N ALA A 385 -20.36 -17.15 -20.79
CA ALA A 385 -18.91 -17.06 -20.95
C ALA A 385 -18.34 -15.76 -20.37
N LEU A 386 -18.99 -14.62 -20.63
CA LEU A 386 -18.56 -13.33 -20.10
C LEU A 386 -18.79 -13.22 -18.59
N SER A 387 -19.88 -13.75 -18.05
CA SER A 387 -20.10 -13.81 -16.60
C SER A 387 -19.06 -14.70 -15.91
N ALA A 388 -18.68 -15.83 -16.52
CA ALA A 388 -17.61 -16.68 -16.02
C ALA A 388 -16.22 -15.99 -16.07
N ALA A 389 -15.93 -15.28 -17.17
CA ALA A 389 -14.71 -14.47 -17.28
C ALA A 389 -14.67 -13.38 -16.23
N TYR A 390 -15.77 -12.68 -15.99
CA TYR A 390 -15.86 -11.66 -14.95
C TYR A 390 -15.68 -12.23 -13.54
N LEU A 391 -16.33 -13.36 -13.26
CA LEU A 391 -16.13 -14.06 -11.98
C LEU A 391 -14.66 -14.46 -11.79
N THR A 392 -13.99 -14.95 -12.84
CA THR A 392 -12.54 -15.29 -12.80
C THR A 392 -11.70 -14.07 -12.45
N ARG A 393 -12.01 -12.88 -12.98
CA ARG A 393 -11.34 -11.63 -12.62
C ARG A 393 -11.50 -11.29 -11.14
N VAL A 394 -12.76 -11.28 -10.67
CA VAL A 394 -13.08 -10.95 -9.28
C VAL A 394 -12.40 -11.92 -8.30
N VAL A 395 -12.51 -13.23 -8.55
CA VAL A 395 -11.86 -14.25 -7.72
C VAL A 395 -10.34 -14.16 -7.81
N GLY A 396 -9.79 -13.96 -9.00
CA GLY A 396 -8.36 -13.76 -9.21
C GLY A 396 -7.82 -12.56 -8.44
N ARG A 397 -8.53 -11.42 -8.47
CA ARG A 397 -8.15 -10.21 -7.70
C ARG A 397 -8.24 -10.45 -6.19
N ALA A 398 -9.35 -11.03 -5.72
CA ALA A 398 -9.51 -11.38 -4.31
C ALA A 398 -8.43 -12.37 -3.83
N MET A 399 -8.01 -13.31 -4.69
CA MET A 399 -6.93 -14.25 -4.40
C MET A 399 -5.57 -13.56 -4.32
N ALA A 400 -5.29 -12.60 -5.20
CA ALA A 400 -4.07 -11.79 -5.15
C ALA A 400 -4.02 -10.96 -3.86
N ASP A 401 -5.13 -10.33 -3.47
CA ASP A 401 -5.24 -9.59 -2.21
C ASP A 401 -5.06 -10.52 -1.00
N TYR A 402 -5.61 -11.74 -1.05
CA TYR A 402 -5.41 -12.73 -0.01
C TYR A 402 -3.94 -13.17 0.10
N MET A 403 -3.27 -13.48 -1.02
CA MET A 403 -1.84 -13.83 -1.01
C MET A 403 -0.96 -12.70 -0.45
N ALA A 404 -1.25 -11.45 -0.82
CA ALA A 404 -0.55 -10.29 -0.28
C ALA A 404 -0.78 -10.13 1.24
N LEU A 405 -2.01 -10.38 1.72
CA LEU A 405 -2.37 -10.29 3.14
C LEU A 405 -1.78 -11.46 3.96
N ALA A 406 -1.68 -12.63 3.35
CA ALA A 406 -1.19 -13.86 3.98
C ALA A 406 0.34 -13.95 4.06
N ALA A 407 1.06 -13.01 3.43
CA ALA A 407 2.51 -12.98 3.47
C ALA A 407 3.02 -12.87 4.93
N GLY A 408 3.78 -13.88 5.38
CA GLY A 408 4.32 -13.96 6.73
C GLY A 408 3.34 -14.43 7.82
N VAL A 409 2.13 -14.88 7.44
CA VAL A 409 1.16 -15.50 8.36
C VAL A 409 1.47 -17.00 8.50
N PRO A 410 1.50 -17.56 9.74
CA PRO A 410 1.69 -18.99 9.95
C PRO A 410 0.61 -19.83 9.23
N GLU A 411 1.01 -21.00 8.69
CA GLU A 411 0.11 -21.85 7.91
C GLU A 411 -1.16 -22.23 8.67
N GLN A 412 -1.07 -22.46 9.99
CA GLN A 412 -2.22 -22.82 10.84
C GLN A 412 -3.28 -21.71 10.93
N GLU A 413 -2.91 -20.46 10.66
CA GLU A 413 -3.79 -19.30 10.76
C GLU A 413 -4.39 -18.90 9.40
N LEU A 414 -3.88 -19.43 8.29
CA LEU A 414 -4.28 -19.05 6.93
C LEU A 414 -5.76 -19.30 6.66
N GLU A 415 -6.29 -20.46 7.06
CA GLU A 415 -7.70 -20.81 6.88
C GLU A 415 -8.63 -19.87 7.67
N ALA A 416 -8.29 -19.59 8.94
CA ALA A 416 -9.05 -18.70 9.79
C ALA A 416 -8.99 -17.23 9.27
N LEU A 417 -7.86 -16.84 8.72
CA LEU A 417 -7.70 -15.54 8.04
C LEU A 417 -8.63 -15.46 6.83
N LEU A 418 -8.60 -16.48 5.97
CA LEU A 418 -9.42 -16.55 4.77
C LEU A 418 -10.91 -16.52 5.10
N GLN A 419 -11.36 -17.34 6.06
CA GLN A 419 -12.78 -17.38 6.46
C GLN A 419 -13.29 -16.01 6.93
N ARG A 420 -12.47 -15.27 7.65
CA ARG A 420 -12.83 -13.92 8.13
C ARG A 420 -12.79 -12.86 7.04
N GLN A 421 -11.82 -12.93 6.14
CA GLN A 421 -11.53 -11.87 5.17
C GLN A 421 -12.18 -12.10 3.79
N ALA A 422 -12.56 -13.33 3.44
CA ALA A 422 -13.07 -13.65 2.10
C ALA A 422 -14.22 -12.74 1.63
N PRO A 423 -15.27 -12.44 2.45
CA PRO A 423 -16.34 -11.57 1.99
C PRO A 423 -15.85 -10.14 1.70
N LEU A 424 -14.93 -9.61 2.51
CA LEU A 424 -14.38 -8.26 2.34
C LEU A 424 -13.47 -8.17 1.11
N LEU A 425 -12.58 -9.16 0.93
CA LEU A 425 -11.68 -9.24 -0.21
C LEU A 425 -12.46 -9.31 -1.51
N VAL A 426 -13.51 -10.14 -1.55
CA VAL A 426 -14.36 -10.28 -2.74
C VAL A 426 -15.20 -9.02 -2.98
N ALA A 427 -15.79 -8.41 -1.96
CA ALA A 427 -16.57 -7.17 -2.11
C ALA A 427 -15.70 -6.05 -2.70
N ARG A 428 -14.49 -5.89 -2.18
CA ARG A 428 -13.51 -4.92 -2.70
C ARG A 428 -13.11 -5.24 -4.14
N ALA A 429 -12.75 -6.49 -4.42
CA ALA A 429 -12.38 -6.92 -5.76
C ALA A 429 -13.53 -6.69 -6.77
N ALA A 430 -14.77 -7.00 -6.39
CA ALA A 430 -15.94 -6.79 -7.24
C ALA A 430 -16.19 -5.29 -7.51
N GLU A 431 -15.98 -4.42 -6.53
CA GLU A 431 -16.12 -2.98 -6.70
C GLU A 431 -15.05 -2.41 -7.62
N GLU A 432 -13.79 -2.77 -7.43
CA GLU A 432 -12.68 -2.37 -8.29
C GLU A 432 -12.87 -2.86 -9.74
N GLU A 433 -13.28 -4.12 -9.94
CA GLU A 433 -13.58 -4.65 -11.28
C GLU A 433 -14.82 -4.00 -11.94
N ARG A 434 -15.77 -3.48 -11.15
CA ARG A 434 -16.88 -2.69 -11.67
C ARG A 434 -16.44 -1.34 -12.24
N LEU A 435 -15.43 -0.70 -11.65
CA LEU A 435 -14.87 0.53 -12.21
C LEU A 435 -14.23 0.27 -13.58
N ASP A 436 -13.65 -0.92 -13.78
CA ASP A 436 -13.01 -1.35 -15.03
C ASP A 436 -14.00 -1.99 -16.02
N TRP A 437 -15.31 -1.98 -15.73
CA TRP A 437 -16.35 -2.66 -16.53
C TRP A 437 -16.35 -2.25 -18.01
N ALA A 438 -16.21 -0.97 -18.31
CA ALA A 438 -16.18 -0.46 -19.68
C ALA A 438 -15.01 -1.06 -20.49
N GLN A 439 -13.83 -1.13 -19.89
CA GLN A 439 -12.64 -1.74 -20.48
C GLN A 439 -12.83 -3.25 -20.68
N PHE A 440 -13.41 -3.93 -19.68
CA PHE A 440 -13.75 -5.35 -19.79
C PHE A 440 -14.65 -5.62 -20.98
N LEU A 441 -15.72 -4.83 -21.17
CA LEU A 441 -16.65 -4.98 -22.30
C LEU A 441 -15.99 -4.72 -23.65
N GLN A 442 -15.12 -3.74 -23.74
CA GLN A 442 -14.36 -3.48 -24.97
C GLN A 442 -13.51 -4.68 -25.37
N THR A 443 -12.78 -5.24 -24.40
CA THR A 443 -11.95 -6.44 -24.61
C THR A 443 -12.80 -7.67 -24.92
N ALA A 444 -13.95 -7.82 -24.25
CA ALA A 444 -14.91 -8.90 -24.49
C ALA A 444 -15.44 -8.89 -25.92
N ARG A 445 -15.78 -7.70 -26.41
CA ARG A 445 -16.25 -7.54 -27.81
C ARG A 445 -15.18 -7.96 -28.81
N SER A 446 -13.95 -7.50 -28.63
CA SER A 446 -12.83 -7.86 -29.51
C SER A 446 -12.57 -9.37 -29.49
N TRP A 447 -12.62 -9.98 -28.30
CA TRP A 447 -12.45 -11.43 -28.14
C TRP A 447 -13.53 -12.23 -28.85
N LEU A 448 -14.82 -11.87 -28.70
CA LEU A 448 -15.94 -12.55 -29.38
C LEU A 448 -15.87 -12.41 -30.90
N GLN A 449 -15.45 -11.25 -31.40
CA GLN A 449 -15.23 -11.05 -32.85
C GLN A 449 -14.12 -11.96 -33.38
N ALA A 450 -13.03 -12.13 -32.64
CA ALA A 450 -11.96 -13.05 -33.00
C ALA A 450 -12.43 -14.51 -33.00
N GLN A 451 -13.24 -14.92 -32.02
CA GLN A 451 -13.82 -16.29 -31.99
C GLN A 451 -14.77 -16.57 -33.15
N SER A 452 -15.63 -15.61 -33.51
CA SER A 452 -16.54 -15.78 -34.67
C SER A 452 -15.79 -15.87 -36.00
N ALA A 453 -14.67 -15.17 -36.15
CA ALA A 453 -13.81 -15.25 -37.31
C ALA A 453 -13.04 -16.60 -37.45
N LEU A 454 -12.81 -17.30 -36.34
CA LEU A 454 -12.18 -18.63 -36.32
C LEU A 454 -13.19 -19.76 -36.62
N GLN A 455 -14.48 -19.52 -36.46
CA GLN A 455 -15.56 -20.50 -36.72
C GLN A 455 -16.18 -20.37 -38.13
N ALA A 456 -15.89 -19.26 -38.82
CA ALA A 456 -16.29 -19.01 -40.21
C ALA A 456 -15.22 -19.49 -41.19
#